data_ec1590aedc0e615b5c68c2dd8d855be9
#
_entry.id   ec1590aedc0e615b5c68c2dd8d855be9
#
_cell.length_a   1.000
_cell.length_b   1.000
_cell.length_c   1.000
_cell.angle_alpha   90.00
_cell.angle_beta   90.00
_cell.angle_gamma   90.00
#
_symmetry.space_group_name_H-M   'P 1'
#
loop_
_entity.id
_entity.type
_entity.pdbx_description
1 polymer ?
#
loop_
_entity_poly.entity_id
_entity_poly.type
_entity_poly.pdbx_seq_one_letter_code
_entity_poly.pdbx_strand_id
1 'polypeptide(L)'
;MKYLYTILALALITSCNAPMQDNGEPEGPHTSIEWQIWAYSTAAPDYIAENATVFDGPGGNLLREGTNGWTCLPANPRGMSDPENGWIDPHEAMPACGDGEFFKWVGAYFVGETPVMEKDGFAWMLHGDMGEDNTTPMVMNKEDAAPGHWIESGPHLMMMPKDPSSLEGMTTDFNSGAPYVMFAGTPYAHVMYPVQDYYKHTKE
;
A
#
# COMPACT_ATOMS: atom_id res chain seq x y z
N MET A 1 15.49 17.91 -71.40
CA MET A 1 16.10 17.70 -70.08
C MET A 1 15.09 18.11 -69.01
N LYS A 2 14.49 17.12 -68.32
CA LYS A 2 13.53 17.39 -67.23
C LYS A 2 14.26 17.14 -65.92
N TYR A 3 14.45 18.17 -65.11
CA TYR A 3 15.05 18.03 -63.77
C TYR A 3 13.94 17.65 -62.77
N LEU A 4 14.12 16.45 -62.18
CA LEU A 4 13.25 15.93 -61.12
C LEU A 4 13.86 16.41 -59.77
N TYR A 5 13.20 17.32 -59.08
CA TYR A 5 13.57 17.71 -57.72
C TYR A 5 12.95 16.76 -56.72
N THR A 6 13.76 15.93 -56.08
CA THR A 6 13.36 15.09 -54.98
C THR A 6 13.40 15.92 -53.69
N ILE A 7 12.24 16.23 -53.14
CA ILE A 7 12.11 16.89 -51.82
C ILE A 7 12.24 15.81 -50.75
N LEU A 8 13.36 15.85 -50.01
CA LEU A 8 13.60 15.00 -48.84
C LEU A 8 12.89 15.66 -47.63
N ALA A 9 11.75 15.12 -47.23
CA ALA A 9 11.05 15.51 -46.03
C ALA A 9 11.76 14.95 -44.79
N LEU A 10 12.45 15.80 -44.03
CA LEU A 10 13.06 15.46 -42.76
C LEU A 10 11.95 15.48 -41.67
N ALA A 11 11.50 14.29 -41.29
CA ALA A 11 10.57 14.14 -40.17
C ALA A 11 11.32 14.38 -38.86
N LEU A 12 11.10 15.54 -38.24
CA LEU A 12 11.51 15.84 -36.87
C LEU A 12 10.63 15.01 -35.93
N ILE A 13 11.19 13.94 -35.36
CA ILE A 13 10.57 13.19 -34.27
C ILE A 13 10.82 14.03 -33.00
N THR A 14 9.86 14.87 -32.64
CA THR A 14 9.82 15.47 -31.32
C THR A 14 9.41 14.38 -30.32
N SER A 15 10.38 13.85 -29.59
CA SER A 15 10.13 13.02 -28.43
C SER A 15 9.39 13.90 -27.39
N CYS A 16 8.08 13.73 -27.27
CA CYS A 16 7.34 14.26 -26.14
C CYS A 16 7.77 13.46 -24.90
N ASN A 17 8.76 13.93 -24.17
CA ASN A 17 8.87 13.56 -22.77
C ASN A 17 7.61 14.12 -22.10
N ALA A 18 6.67 13.23 -21.72
CA ALA A 18 5.62 13.62 -20.79
C ALA A 18 6.30 14.18 -19.55
N PRO A 19 5.88 15.35 -19.02
CA PRO A 19 6.40 15.82 -17.74
C PRO A 19 6.19 14.70 -16.72
N MET A 20 7.23 14.37 -15.95
CA MET A 20 7.05 13.53 -14.76
C MET A 20 5.96 14.22 -13.94
N GLN A 21 4.91 13.47 -13.64
CA GLN A 21 3.83 13.97 -12.82
C GLN A 21 4.46 14.28 -11.46
N ASP A 22 4.45 15.55 -11.07
CA ASP A 22 4.85 15.97 -9.74
C ASP A 22 3.87 15.29 -8.77
N ASN A 23 4.33 14.27 -8.08
CA ASN A 23 3.53 13.52 -7.10
C ASN A 23 3.43 14.25 -5.76
N GLY A 24 3.95 15.47 -5.67
CA GLY A 24 3.97 16.27 -4.46
C GLY A 24 4.95 15.79 -3.41
N GLU A 25 5.91 14.93 -3.77
CA GLU A 25 6.96 14.45 -2.87
C GLU A 25 7.85 15.59 -2.40
N PRO A 26 7.99 15.82 -1.07
CA PRO A 26 8.88 16.84 -0.55
C PRO A 26 10.34 16.58 -0.90
N GLU A 27 11.06 17.64 -1.27
CA GLU A 27 12.51 17.56 -1.42
C GLU A 27 13.19 17.37 -0.05
N GLY A 28 14.26 16.58 0.01
CA GLY A 28 15.08 16.42 1.21
C GLY A 28 15.18 14.97 1.69
N PRO A 29 15.71 14.76 2.91
CA PRO A 29 15.91 13.40 3.42
C PRO A 29 14.59 12.75 3.82
N HIS A 30 14.46 11.45 3.57
CA HIS A 30 13.28 10.66 3.92
C HIS A 30 13.08 10.48 5.44
N THR A 31 14.06 10.93 6.23
CA THR A 31 13.93 11.05 7.68
C THR A 31 13.28 12.37 8.13
N SER A 32 13.00 13.31 7.21
CA SER A 32 12.34 14.58 7.54
C SER A 32 10.86 14.36 7.91
N ILE A 33 10.36 15.21 8.80
CA ILE A 33 8.95 15.16 9.22
C ILE A 33 8.03 15.43 8.02
N GLU A 34 8.41 16.34 7.14
CA GLU A 34 7.65 16.70 5.95
C GLU A 34 7.48 15.49 5.01
N TRP A 35 8.59 14.79 4.72
CA TRP A 35 8.54 13.59 3.89
C TRP A 35 7.72 12.47 4.55
N GLN A 36 7.92 12.23 5.84
CA GLN A 36 7.17 11.20 6.57
C GLN A 36 5.67 11.48 6.58
N ILE A 37 5.25 12.72 6.82
CA ILE A 37 3.83 13.10 6.76
C ILE A 37 3.28 12.85 5.35
N TRP A 38 3.99 13.28 4.32
CA TRP A 38 3.58 13.07 2.94
C TRP A 38 3.50 11.58 2.61
N ALA A 39 4.58 10.82 2.80
CA ALA A 39 4.65 9.40 2.44
C ALA A 39 3.58 8.56 3.14
N TYR A 40 3.32 8.84 4.43
CA TYR A 40 2.37 8.03 5.19
C TYR A 40 0.93 8.44 4.93
N SER A 41 0.63 9.72 4.78
CA SER A 41 -0.74 10.15 4.53
C SER A 41 -1.21 9.84 3.09
N THR A 42 -0.32 9.87 2.09
CA THR A 42 -0.66 9.53 0.71
C THR A 42 -0.91 8.03 0.48
N ALA A 43 -0.82 7.22 1.54
CA ALA A 43 -1.39 5.87 1.55
C ALA A 43 -2.92 5.83 1.43
N ALA A 44 -3.61 6.95 1.62
CA ALA A 44 -5.05 7.09 1.44
C ALA A 44 -5.40 8.17 0.40
N PRO A 45 -6.64 8.16 -0.15
CA PRO A 45 -7.12 9.24 -0.99
C PRO A 45 -7.07 10.62 -0.29
N ASP A 46 -6.88 11.69 -1.05
CA ASP A 46 -6.65 13.05 -0.55
C ASP A 46 -7.68 13.49 0.50
N TYR A 47 -8.96 13.21 0.29
CA TYR A 47 -10.03 13.56 1.23
C TYR A 47 -9.92 12.88 2.62
N ILE A 48 -9.13 11.80 2.72
CA ILE A 48 -8.73 11.18 3.99
C ILE A 48 -7.37 11.72 4.42
N ALA A 49 -6.39 11.67 3.51
CA ALA A 49 -4.99 12.01 3.75
C ALA A 49 -4.81 13.40 4.37
N GLU A 50 -5.53 14.41 3.87
CA GLU A 50 -5.41 15.81 4.29
C GLU A 50 -5.71 16.03 5.76
N ASN A 51 -6.63 15.23 6.34
CA ASN A 51 -7.14 15.41 7.71
C ASN A 51 -6.87 14.22 8.63
N ALA A 52 -6.07 13.24 8.18
CA ALA A 52 -5.69 12.10 9.01
C ALA A 52 -4.60 12.46 10.03
N THR A 53 -4.65 11.82 11.19
CA THR A 53 -3.53 11.81 12.14
C THR A 53 -2.36 11.03 11.54
N VAL A 54 -1.12 11.51 11.74
CA VAL A 54 0.08 10.82 11.23
C VAL A 54 1.06 10.58 12.36
N PHE A 55 1.53 9.34 12.48
CA PHE A 55 2.59 8.93 13.41
C PHE A 55 3.83 8.43 12.65
N ASP A 56 5.00 8.50 13.29
CA ASP A 56 6.26 7.99 12.73
C ASP A 56 6.41 6.47 12.82
N GLY A 57 5.48 5.79 13.51
CA GLY A 57 5.43 4.35 13.63
C GLY A 57 4.39 3.88 14.65
N PRO A 58 4.19 2.56 14.81
CA PRO A 58 3.31 2.00 15.82
C PRO A 58 3.79 2.38 17.24
N GLY A 59 2.94 3.12 17.98
CA GLY A 59 3.30 3.64 19.31
C GLY A 59 4.37 4.73 19.31
N GLY A 60 4.70 5.27 18.15
CA GLY A 60 5.70 6.30 17.93
C GLY A 60 5.24 7.73 18.22
N ASN A 61 5.98 8.70 17.67
CA ASN A 61 5.70 10.11 17.89
C ASN A 61 4.59 10.61 16.95
N LEU A 62 3.78 11.53 17.45
CA LEU A 62 2.79 12.26 16.64
C LEU A 62 3.52 13.24 15.72
N LEU A 63 3.34 13.09 14.40
CA LEU A 63 3.88 14.00 13.39
C LEU A 63 2.86 15.06 12.97
N ARG A 64 1.58 14.68 12.89
CA ARG A 64 0.45 15.57 12.56
C ARG A 64 -0.80 15.11 13.27
N GLU A 65 -1.48 16.02 13.96
CA GLU A 65 -2.81 15.80 14.52
C GLU A 65 -3.87 15.92 13.42
N GLY A 66 -4.78 14.96 13.37
CA GLY A 66 -5.89 14.92 12.40
C GLY A 66 -7.24 15.10 13.05
N THR A 67 -8.29 15.26 12.23
CA THR A 67 -9.66 15.56 12.68
C THR A 67 -10.72 14.61 12.16
N ASN A 68 -10.36 13.67 11.25
CA ASN A 68 -11.33 12.82 10.56
C ASN A 68 -11.44 11.39 11.13
N GLY A 69 -10.70 11.08 12.18
CA GLY A 69 -10.71 9.75 12.83
C GLY A 69 -9.88 8.69 12.12
N TRP A 70 -9.17 9.05 11.04
CA TRP A 70 -8.20 8.19 10.36
C TRP A 70 -6.80 8.44 10.89
N THR A 71 -6.00 7.39 10.94
CA THR A 71 -4.58 7.46 11.34
C THR A 71 -3.73 6.79 10.29
N CYS A 72 -2.63 7.45 9.91
CA CYS A 72 -1.65 6.95 8.94
C CYS A 72 -0.29 6.77 9.62
N LEU A 73 0.38 5.67 9.31
CA LEU A 73 1.72 5.37 9.82
C LEU A 73 2.42 4.34 8.90
N PRO A 74 3.77 4.23 8.96
CA PRO A 74 4.48 3.16 8.26
C PRO A 74 4.18 1.82 8.93
N ALA A 75 3.88 0.80 8.13
CA ALA A 75 3.45 -0.52 8.62
C ALA A 75 4.40 -1.66 8.20
N ASN A 76 5.58 -1.37 7.62
CA ASN A 76 6.53 -2.40 7.24
C ASN A 76 7.14 -3.09 8.48
N PRO A 77 6.79 -4.36 8.75
CA PRO A 77 7.30 -5.08 9.93
C PRO A 77 8.79 -5.45 9.81
N ARG A 78 9.37 -5.35 8.61
CA ARG A 78 10.79 -5.64 8.35
C ARG A 78 11.69 -4.48 8.78
N GLY A 79 11.10 -3.28 8.99
CA GLY A 79 11.86 -2.05 9.26
C GLY A 79 12.48 -1.45 8.00
N MET A 80 13.22 -0.38 8.18
CA MET A 80 13.94 0.33 7.12
C MET A 80 15.17 -0.47 6.69
N SER A 81 15.40 -0.57 5.38
CA SER A 81 16.65 -1.15 4.85
C SER A 81 17.86 -0.24 5.07
N ASP A 82 17.63 1.08 5.16
CA ASP A 82 18.65 2.10 5.48
C ASP A 82 18.16 3.02 6.62
N PRO A 83 18.31 2.61 7.89
CA PRO A 83 17.84 3.42 9.03
C PRO A 83 18.51 4.78 9.17
N GLU A 84 19.68 5.00 8.55
CA GLU A 84 20.40 6.28 8.59
C GLU A 84 19.77 7.32 7.64
N ASN A 85 19.33 6.88 6.46
CA ASN A 85 18.77 7.72 5.43
C ASN A 85 17.23 7.68 5.35
N GLY A 86 16.60 6.77 6.09
CA GLY A 86 15.15 6.56 6.12
C GLY A 86 14.69 5.49 5.13
N TRP A 87 13.39 5.46 4.86
CA TRP A 87 12.80 4.57 3.84
C TRP A 87 13.32 4.93 2.45
N ILE A 88 13.57 3.93 1.59
CA ILE A 88 13.98 4.18 0.19
C ILE A 88 12.89 4.95 -0.55
N ASP A 89 11.64 4.57 -0.32
CA ASP A 89 10.43 5.17 -0.91
C ASP A 89 9.18 4.86 -0.07
N PRO A 90 8.02 5.43 -0.41
CA PRO A 90 6.77 5.11 0.30
C PRO A 90 6.36 3.64 0.20
N HIS A 91 6.72 2.92 -0.86
CA HIS A 91 6.40 1.50 -0.99
C HIS A 91 7.14 0.66 0.05
N GLU A 92 8.44 0.92 0.27
CA GLU A 92 9.19 0.25 1.34
C GLU A 92 8.60 0.55 2.72
N ALA A 93 8.12 1.77 2.97
CA ALA A 93 7.48 2.11 4.24
C ALA A 93 6.16 1.35 4.48
N MET A 94 5.53 0.82 3.43
CA MET A 94 4.23 0.12 3.48
C MET A 94 3.19 0.92 4.30
N PRO A 95 3.00 2.22 4.07
CA PRO A 95 2.15 3.00 4.95
C PRO A 95 0.70 2.57 4.83
N ALA A 96 0.03 2.49 5.98
CA ALA A 96 -1.39 2.23 6.09
C ALA A 96 -2.11 3.41 6.73
N CYS A 97 -3.23 3.82 6.12
CA CYS A 97 -4.18 4.75 6.72
C CYS A 97 -5.43 3.98 7.12
N GLY A 98 -5.64 3.76 8.42
CA GLY A 98 -6.75 2.98 8.93
C GLY A 98 -7.65 3.72 9.91
N ASP A 99 -8.83 3.16 10.14
CA ASP A 99 -9.71 3.56 11.23
C ASP A 99 -9.33 2.88 12.56
N GLY A 100 -10.03 3.20 13.64
CA GLY A 100 -9.74 2.63 14.96
C GLY A 100 -9.91 1.11 15.03
N GLU A 101 -10.77 0.52 14.22
CA GLU A 101 -10.98 -0.95 14.19
C GLU A 101 -9.84 -1.65 13.46
N PHE A 102 -9.32 -1.06 12.39
CA PHE A 102 -8.10 -1.56 11.75
C PHE A 102 -6.94 -1.66 12.75
N PHE A 103 -6.74 -0.65 13.60
CA PHE A 103 -5.65 -0.68 14.58
C PHE A 103 -5.85 -1.73 15.68
N LYS A 104 -7.08 -2.08 16.04
CA LYS A 104 -7.37 -3.23 16.91
C LYS A 104 -7.01 -4.54 16.22
N TRP A 105 -7.38 -4.67 14.93
CA TRP A 105 -7.08 -5.85 14.13
C TRP A 105 -5.57 -6.05 13.95
N VAL A 106 -4.85 -5.03 13.47
CA VAL A 106 -3.42 -5.14 13.18
C VAL A 106 -2.59 -5.30 14.45
N GLY A 107 -3.01 -4.68 15.55
CA GLY A 107 -2.39 -4.88 16.87
C GLY A 107 -2.49 -6.34 17.33
N ALA A 108 -3.66 -6.97 17.18
CA ALA A 108 -3.85 -8.38 17.50
C ALA A 108 -3.05 -9.29 16.54
N TYR A 109 -3.01 -8.96 15.25
CA TYR A 109 -2.24 -9.67 14.24
C TYR A 109 -0.75 -9.79 14.62
N PHE A 110 -0.11 -8.68 15.00
CA PHE A 110 1.33 -8.68 15.31
C PHE A 110 1.69 -9.41 16.61
N VAL A 111 0.75 -9.59 17.52
CA VAL A 111 1.00 -10.36 18.76
C VAL A 111 0.42 -11.77 18.72
N GLY A 112 -0.20 -12.17 17.60
CA GLY A 112 -0.77 -13.51 17.41
C GLY A 112 -2.05 -13.77 18.19
N GLU A 113 -2.79 -12.71 18.56
CA GLU A 113 -4.06 -12.81 19.27
C GLU A 113 -5.26 -12.67 18.31
N THR A 114 -6.41 -13.21 18.69
CA THR A 114 -7.63 -13.03 17.90
C THR A 114 -8.12 -11.57 18.01
N PRO A 115 -8.33 -10.86 16.88
CA PRO A 115 -8.85 -9.50 16.92
C PRO A 115 -10.23 -9.40 17.59
N VAL A 116 -10.42 -8.39 18.44
CA VAL A 116 -11.69 -8.08 19.08
C VAL A 116 -12.17 -6.71 18.59
N MET A 117 -13.11 -6.73 17.65
CA MET A 117 -13.62 -5.55 16.96
C MET A 117 -15.08 -5.29 17.30
N GLU A 118 -15.50 -4.02 17.33
CA GLU A 118 -16.89 -3.62 17.55
C GLU A 118 -17.72 -3.55 16.27
N LYS A 119 -17.05 -3.27 15.15
CA LYS A 119 -17.59 -3.18 13.79
C LYS A 119 -16.50 -3.55 12.79
N ASP A 120 -16.83 -3.58 11.50
CA ASP A 120 -15.83 -3.76 10.45
C ASP A 120 -14.83 -2.60 10.44
N GLY A 121 -13.56 -2.90 10.20
CA GLY A 121 -12.47 -1.93 10.08
C GLY A 121 -12.03 -1.75 8.63
N PHE A 122 -11.42 -0.62 8.34
CA PHE A 122 -10.92 -0.30 7.00
C PHE A 122 -9.53 0.31 7.05
N ALA A 123 -8.71 0.00 6.04
CA ALA A 123 -7.42 0.62 5.83
C ALA A 123 -7.08 0.77 4.35
N TRP A 124 -6.51 1.91 3.99
CA TRP A 124 -5.94 2.17 2.68
C TRP A 124 -4.43 1.92 2.69
N MET A 125 -3.91 1.31 1.61
CA MET A 125 -2.48 1.15 1.34
C MET A 125 -2.21 1.46 -0.14
N LEU A 126 -2.29 2.75 -0.54
CA LEU A 126 -2.14 3.16 -1.95
C LEU A 126 -0.69 3.04 -2.46
N HIS A 127 0.28 2.90 -1.56
CA HIS A 127 1.66 2.58 -1.94
C HIS A 127 1.91 1.07 -2.07
N GLY A 128 0.93 0.25 -1.66
CA GLY A 128 1.04 -1.21 -1.65
C GLY A 128 1.89 -1.75 -0.49
N ASP A 129 2.26 -3.02 -0.58
CA ASP A 129 3.10 -3.73 0.39
C ASP A 129 4.26 -4.48 -0.27
N MET A 130 5.28 -4.81 0.52
CA MET A 130 6.50 -5.51 0.10
C MET A 130 6.33 -7.04 0.00
N GLY A 131 5.10 -7.50 0.08
CA GLY A 131 4.72 -8.89 -0.09
C GLY A 131 4.50 -9.67 1.20
N GLU A 132 3.58 -10.63 1.10
CA GLU A 132 3.20 -11.56 2.16
C GLU A 132 2.62 -12.85 1.54
N ASP A 133 2.60 -13.95 2.28
CA ASP A 133 1.87 -15.15 1.88
C ASP A 133 0.35 -14.90 2.00
N ASN A 134 -0.40 -15.09 0.93
CA ASN A 134 -1.84 -14.81 0.89
C ASN A 134 -2.67 -15.70 1.83
N THR A 135 -2.11 -16.80 2.31
CA THR A 135 -2.86 -17.83 3.08
C THR A 135 -2.38 -17.98 4.51
N THR A 136 -1.09 -17.73 4.75
CA THR A 136 -0.44 -17.97 6.03
C THR A 136 0.00 -16.65 6.66
N PRO A 137 -0.68 -16.19 7.74
CA PRO A 137 -0.31 -14.99 8.46
C PRO A 137 1.15 -14.99 8.91
N MET A 138 1.79 -13.83 8.95
CA MET A 138 3.17 -13.61 9.43
C MET A 138 4.27 -14.27 8.57
N VAL A 139 3.98 -14.75 7.38
CA VAL A 139 4.99 -15.20 6.41
C VAL A 139 5.36 -14.03 5.51
N MET A 140 6.45 -13.35 5.85
CA MET A 140 6.87 -12.06 5.28
C MET A 140 8.10 -12.16 4.37
N ASN A 141 8.62 -13.37 4.11
CA ASN A 141 9.71 -13.60 3.18
C ASN A 141 9.22 -14.52 2.08
N LYS A 142 9.54 -14.20 0.83
CA LYS A 142 9.09 -14.95 -0.35
C LYS A 142 9.53 -16.41 -0.34
N GLU A 143 10.72 -16.68 0.18
CA GLU A 143 11.29 -18.02 0.31
C GLU A 143 10.58 -18.91 1.35
N ASP A 144 9.89 -18.30 2.30
CA ASP A 144 9.13 -19.00 3.36
C ASP A 144 7.68 -19.26 2.92
N ALA A 145 7.20 -18.58 1.88
CA ALA A 145 5.84 -18.71 1.37
C ALA A 145 5.67 -20.04 0.61
N ALA A 146 4.46 -20.61 0.70
CA ALA A 146 4.12 -21.76 -0.12
C ALA A 146 4.12 -21.39 -1.61
N PRO A 147 4.46 -22.33 -2.52
CA PRO A 147 4.50 -22.06 -3.95
C PRO A 147 3.16 -21.50 -4.48
N GLY A 148 3.19 -20.32 -5.09
CA GLY A 148 2.03 -19.64 -5.65
C GLY A 148 1.19 -18.85 -4.63
N HIS A 149 1.62 -18.74 -3.38
CA HIS A 149 0.89 -17.99 -2.34
C HIS A 149 1.42 -16.56 -2.12
N TRP A 150 2.64 -16.28 -2.58
CA TRP A 150 3.26 -14.96 -2.42
C TRP A 150 2.59 -13.90 -3.29
N ILE A 151 2.28 -12.76 -2.71
CA ILE A 151 1.84 -11.57 -3.42
C ILE A 151 2.52 -10.32 -2.88
N GLU A 152 3.01 -9.47 -3.77
CA GLU A 152 3.41 -8.10 -3.50
C GLU A 152 2.25 -7.21 -3.97
N SER A 153 1.40 -6.80 -3.04
CA SER A 153 0.18 -6.07 -3.36
C SER A 153 0.50 -4.63 -3.75
N GLY A 154 -0.02 -4.18 -4.88
CA GLY A 154 -0.02 -2.77 -5.23
C GLY A 154 -1.10 -1.98 -4.48
N PRO A 155 -1.54 -0.82 -4.99
CA PRO A 155 -2.56 0.01 -4.36
C PRO A 155 -3.85 -0.75 -4.05
N HIS A 156 -4.33 -0.67 -2.81
CA HIS A 156 -5.55 -1.37 -2.37
C HIS A 156 -6.23 -0.70 -1.17
N LEU A 157 -7.49 -1.09 -0.97
CA LEU A 157 -8.24 -0.92 0.26
C LEU A 157 -8.41 -2.29 0.92
N MET A 158 -8.31 -2.36 2.24
CA MET A 158 -8.64 -3.54 3.04
C MET A 158 -9.91 -3.32 3.84
N MET A 159 -10.72 -4.39 4.01
CA MET A 159 -11.82 -4.45 4.95
C MET A 159 -11.63 -5.65 5.87
N MET A 160 -11.43 -5.37 7.14
CA MET A 160 -11.35 -6.36 8.22
C MET A 160 -12.74 -6.54 8.80
N PRO A 161 -13.42 -7.67 8.56
CA PRO A 161 -14.75 -7.89 9.10
C PRO A 161 -14.68 -8.10 10.61
N LYS A 162 -15.69 -7.60 11.33
CA LYS A 162 -15.87 -7.92 12.76
C LYS A 162 -16.00 -9.44 12.99
N ASP A 163 -16.65 -10.13 12.06
CA ASP A 163 -16.82 -11.58 12.06
C ASP A 163 -16.18 -12.16 10.79
N PRO A 164 -14.96 -12.73 10.87
CA PRO A 164 -14.28 -13.33 9.72
C PRO A 164 -15.09 -14.45 9.02
N SER A 165 -16.02 -15.12 9.71
CA SER A 165 -16.86 -16.16 9.10
C SER A 165 -17.82 -15.61 8.04
N SER A 166 -18.10 -14.31 8.06
CA SER A 166 -18.90 -13.63 7.03
C SER A 166 -18.26 -13.65 5.63
N LEU A 167 -16.96 -13.95 5.54
CA LEU A 167 -16.23 -14.06 4.29
C LEU A 167 -16.23 -15.46 3.68
N GLU A 168 -16.89 -16.43 4.31
CA GLU A 168 -16.95 -17.81 3.82
C GLU A 168 -17.54 -17.86 2.41
N GLY A 169 -16.85 -18.56 1.49
CA GLY A 169 -17.28 -18.70 0.09
C GLY A 169 -16.84 -17.54 -0.84
N MET A 170 -16.23 -16.48 -0.33
CA MET A 170 -15.57 -15.50 -1.20
C MET A 170 -14.29 -16.09 -1.82
N THR A 171 -13.94 -15.59 -3.01
CA THR A 171 -12.69 -16.00 -3.69
C THR A 171 -11.44 -15.64 -2.89
N THR A 172 -10.42 -16.51 -2.96
CA THR A 172 -9.07 -16.24 -2.47
C THR A 172 -8.07 -16.01 -3.62
N ASP A 173 -8.57 -15.97 -4.87
CA ASP A 173 -7.75 -15.79 -6.05
C ASP A 173 -7.37 -14.32 -6.24
N PHE A 174 -6.17 -13.96 -5.80
CA PHE A 174 -5.61 -12.61 -5.91
C PHE A 174 -5.19 -12.23 -7.34
N ASN A 175 -5.25 -13.17 -8.32
CA ASN A 175 -4.92 -12.88 -9.71
C ASN A 175 -6.16 -12.51 -10.55
N SER A 176 -7.37 -12.63 -9.99
CA SER A 176 -8.61 -12.41 -10.72
C SER A 176 -8.93 -10.94 -11.01
N GLY A 177 -8.31 -10.00 -10.28
CA GLY A 177 -8.66 -8.57 -10.31
C GLY A 177 -9.94 -8.21 -9.55
N ALA A 178 -10.69 -9.20 -9.06
CA ALA A 178 -11.83 -8.99 -8.18
C ALA A 178 -11.37 -8.82 -6.72
N PRO A 179 -12.21 -8.25 -5.83
CA PRO A 179 -11.97 -8.35 -4.40
C PRO A 179 -11.82 -9.80 -3.95
N TYR A 180 -10.83 -10.09 -3.12
CA TYR A 180 -10.53 -11.44 -2.66
C TYR A 180 -10.21 -11.48 -1.18
N VAL A 181 -10.25 -12.67 -0.57
CA VAL A 181 -9.96 -12.87 0.85
C VAL A 181 -8.51 -13.29 1.03
N MET A 182 -7.77 -12.51 1.81
CA MET A 182 -6.46 -12.86 2.33
C MET A 182 -6.62 -13.53 3.70
N PHE A 183 -5.76 -14.50 4.03
CA PHE A 183 -5.78 -15.31 5.26
C PHE A 183 -7.11 -16.04 5.52
N ALA A 184 -7.78 -16.50 4.46
CA ALA A 184 -9.05 -17.20 4.56
C ALA A 184 -9.01 -18.36 5.59
N GLY A 185 -10.05 -18.47 6.42
CA GLY A 185 -10.15 -19.50 7.46
C GLY A 185 -9.32 -19.22 8.73
N THR A 186 -8.70 -18.06 8.85
CA THR A 186 -8.01 -17.62 10.05
C THR A 186 -8.76 -16.48 10.75
N PRO A 187 -8.44 -16.16 12.02
CA PRO A 187 -8.99 -14.98 12.69
C PRO A 187 -8.63 -13.65 12.02
N TYR A 188 -7.65 -13.66 11.11
CA TYR A 188 -7.15 -12.50 10.40
C TYR A 188 -7.69 -12.39 8.97
N ALA A 189 -8.66 -13.21 8.58
CA ALA A 189 -9.26 -13.14 7.26
C ALA A 189 -9.84 -11.74 7.01
N HIS A 190 -9.46 -11.15 5.88
CA HIS A 190 -9.91 -9.82 5.47
C HIS A 190 -10.06 -9.74 3.96
N VAL A 191 -10.81 -8.74 3.47
CA VAL A 191 -11.02 -8.54 2.04
C VAL A 191 -10.02 -7.52 1.51
N MET A 192 -9.29 -7.91 0.48
CA MET A 192 -8.46 -7.05 -0.35
C MET A 192 -9.30 -6.51 -1.51
N TYR A 193 -9.33 -5.20 -1.68
CA TYR A 193 -9.98 -4.53 -2.79
C TYR A 193 -8.90 -3.92 -3.69
N PRO A 194 -8.48 -4.61 -4.77
CA PRO A 194 -7.55 -4.06 -5.74
C PRO A 194 -8.07 -2.76 -6.34
N VAL A 195 -7.23 -1.74 -6.40
CA VAL A 195 -7.52 -0.51 -7.14
C VAL A 195 -6.59 -0.38 -8.34
N GLN A 196 -6.63 0.74 -9.06
CA GLN A 196 -5.77 0.94 -10.23
C GLN A 196 -4.30 0.66 -9.88
N ASP A 197 -3.58 0.01 -10.81
CA ASP A 197 -2.17 -0.37 -10.67
C ASP A 197 -1.86 -1.43 -9.59
N TYR A 198 -2.87 -2.16 -9.13
CA TYR A 198 -2.70 -3.20 -8.10
C TYR A 198 -1.58 -4.20 -8.39
N TYR A 199 -1.41 -4.60 -9.65
CA TYR A 199 -0.41 -5.59 -10.08
C TYR A 199 0.94 -4.99 -10.49
N LYS A 200 1.19 -3.69 -10.22
CA LYS A 200 2.42 -3.03 -10.69
C LYS A 200 3.71 -3.64 -10.13
N HIS A 201 3.65 -4.29 -8.96
CA HIS A 201 4.79 -4.95 -8.32
C HIS A 201 4.86 -6.46 -8.59
N THR A 202 3.76 -7.09 -9.03
CA THR A 202 3.69 -8.56 -9.24
C THR A 202 3.90 -8.99 -10.69
N LYS A 203 3.91 -8.06 -11.64
CA LYS A 203 4.19 -8.36 -13.06
C LYS A 203 5.68 -8.36 -13.29
N GLU A 204 6.28 -9.55 -13.32
CA GLU A 204 7.52 -9.83 -14.03
C GLU A 204 7.25 -10.08 -15.52
#